data_7f720d9f6025a73ff0f24742da237d18
#
_entry.id   7f720d9f6025a73ff0f24742da237d18
#
_cell.length_a   1.000
_cell.length_b   1.000
_cell.length_c   1.000
_cell.angle_alpha   90.00
_cell.angle_beta   90.00
_cell.angle_gamma   90.00
#
_symmetry.space_group_name_H-M   'P 1'
#
loop_
_entity.id
_entity.type
_entity.pdbx_description
1 polymer ?
#
loop_
_entity_poly.entity_id
_entity_poly.type
_entity_poly.pdbx_seq_one_letter_code
_entity_poly.pdbx_strand_id
1 'polypeptide(L)'
;LNPILFINKIDKKDARIDEVVDEVYELFMDLEANDEQLDFPIMYGIARQGIAVSDPSEVADIMVDDGTTKIKKSPKGFGEFNIEPLLDKIVEHCDTYPDLRDEPLQLQISSLAYDDYIGRLGIGRITRGTLKAAQQVAVMKDKEASYNAKINQVFVYRGLQRMSVDEAECGDIVVV
;
A
#
# COMPACT_ATOMS: atom_id res chain seq x y z
N LEU A 1 -6.32 -9.54 5.07
CA LEU A 1 -6.12 -8.32 4.28
C LEU A 1 -7.44 -7.93 3.64
N ASN A 2 -7.70 -6.62 3.58
CA ASN A 2 -8.87 -6.06 2.92
C ASN A 2 -8.49 -5.72 1.47
N PRO A 3 -8.87 -6.52 0.48
CA PRO A 3 -8.48 -6.30 -0.91
C PRO A 3 -9.30 -5.17 -1.56
N ILE A 4 -8.71 -4.52 -2.55
CA ILE A 4 -9.38 -3.61 -3.49
C ILE A 4 -8.99 -4.08 -4.89
N LEU A 5 -9.95 -4.37 -5.74
CA LEU A 5 -9.71 -4.71 -7.13
C LEU A 5 -9.67 -3.44 -7.98
N PHE A 6 -8.58 -3.24 -8.72
CA PHE A 6 -8.48 -2.16 -9.69
C PHE A 6 -8.27 -2.70 -11.10
N ILE A 7 -9.30 -2.61 -11.93
CA ILE A 7 -9.28 -3.06 -13.33
C ILE A 7 -8.74 -1.93 -14.20
N ASN A 8 -7.51 -2.12 -14.67
CA ASN A 8 -6.80 -1.14 -15.46
C ASN A 8 -6.98 -1.39 -16.98
N LYS A 9 -6.71 -0.35 -17.79
CA LYS A 9 -6.72 -0.40 -19.25
C LYS A 9 -8.10 -0.65 -19.84
N ILE A 10 -9.15 -0.15 -19.22
CA ILE A 10 -10.54 -0.29 -19.70
C ILE A 10 -10.79 0.43 -21.04
N ASP A 11 -9.81 1.26 -21.49
CA ASP A 11 -9.80 1.95 -22.79
C ASP A 11 -9.41 1.06 -23.98
N LYS A 12 -9.03 -0.19 -23.73
CA LYS A 12 -8.58 -1.08 -24.80
C LYS A 12 -9.77 -1.76 -25.51
N LYS A 13 -9.66 -1.97 -26.82
CA LYS A 13 -10.69 -2.65 -27.63
C LYS A 13 -10.93 -4.11 -27.21
N ASP A 14 -9.92 -4.72 -26.64
CA ASP A 14 -9.90 -6.09 -26.14
C ASP A 14 -10.08 -6.16 -24.62
N ALA A 15 -10.57 -5.09 -24.00
CA ALA A 15 -10.87 -5.09 -22.57
C ALA A 15 -12.01 -6.06 -22.26
N ARG A 16 -11.77 -6.99 -21.33
CA ARG A 16 -12.70 -8.04 -20.87
C ARG A 16 -13.08 -7.77 -19.42
N ILE A 17 -13.78 -6.67 -19.16
CA ILE A 17 -14.01 -6.17 -17.79
C ILE A 17 -14.76 -7.20 -16.96
N ASP A 18 -15.92 -7.67 -17.43
CA ASP A 18 -16.78 -8.60 -16.68
C ASP A 18 -16.10 -9.97 -16.50
N GLU A 19 -15.46 -10.48 -17.55
CA GLU A 19 -14.72 -11.75 -17.48
C GLU A 19 -13.57 -11.70 -16.46
N VAL A 20 -12.84 -10.57 -16.38
CA VAL A 20 -11.75 -10.37 -15.41
C VAL A 20 -12.28 -10.32 -13.97
N VAL A 21 -13.44 -9.74 -13.75
CA VAL A 21 -14.09 -9.76 -12.44
C VAL A 21 -14.41 -11.20 -12.02
N ASP A 22 -15.00 -11.98 -12.92
CA ASP A 22 -15.34 -13.38 -12.66
C ASP A 22 -14.07 -14.21 -12.40
N GLU A 23 -13.01 -14.05 -13.22
CA GLU A 23 -11.71 -14.71 -13.04
C GLU A 23 -11.09 -14.38 -11.66
N VAL A 24 -11.25 -13.16 -11.17
CA VAL A 24 -10.76 -12.75 -9.83
C VAL A 24 -11.57 -13.40 -8.73
N TYR A 25 -12.89 -13.46 -8.85
CA TYR A 25 -13.73 -14.18 -7.87
C TYR A 25 -13.39 -15.66 -7.81
N GLU A 26 -13.21 -16.32 -8.97
CA GLU A 26 -12.77 -17.72 -9.04
C GLU A 26 -11.42 -17.91 -8.32
N LEU A 27 -10.45 -17.04 -8.59
CA LEU A 27 -9.14 -17.06 -7.91
C LEU A 27 -9.27 -16.95 -6.39
N PHE A 28 -10.09 -16.01 -5.90
CA PHE A 28 -10.28 -15.83 -4.46
C PHE A 28 -10.97 -17.04 -3.82
N MET A 29 -11.94 -17.65 -4.51
CA MET A 29 -12.57 -18.90 -4.05
C MET A 29 -11.56 -20.06 -4.00
N ASP A 30 -10.70 -20.20 -5.00
CA ASP A 30 -9.64 -21.22 -5.02
C ASP A 30 -8.61 -21.01 -3.88
N LEU A 31 -8.42 -19.76 -3.44
CA LEU A 31 -7.58 -19.40 -2.30
C LEU A 31 -8.31 -19.50 -0.94
N GLU A 32 -9.53 -20.06 -0.93
CA GLU A 32 -10.35 -20.22 0.28
C GLU A 32 -10.63 -18.88 1.00
N ALA A 33 -10.85 -17.79 0.24
CA ALA A 33 -11.24 -16.49 0.77
C ALA A 33 -12.59 -16.58 1.49
N ASN A 34 -12.70 -15.88 2.62
CA ASN A 34 -13.95 -15.76 3.37
C ASN A 34 -14.89 -14.69 2.76
N ASP A 35 -16.13 -14.64 3.22
CA ASP A 35 -17.15 -13.70 2.71
C ASP A 35 -16.70 -12.23 2.81
N GLU A 36 -15.99 -11.85 3.88
CA GLU A 36 -15.46 -10.48 4.07
C GLU A 36 -14.37 -10.16 3.02
N GLN A 37 -13.57 -11.15 2.62
CA GLN A 37 -12.54 -10.99 1.61
C GLN A 37 -13.10 -11.01 0.19
N LEU A 38 -14.30 -11.56 -0.01
CA LEU A 38 -15.01 -11.56 -1.29
C LEU A 38 -15.85 -10.29 -1.49
N ASP A 39 -16.16 -9.56 -0.41
CA ASP A 39 -16.88 -8.26 -0.45
C ASP A 39 -15.88 -7.10 -0.61
N PHE A 40 -15.10 -7.14 -1.68
CA PHE A 40 -14.12 -6.09 -1.96
C PHE A 40 -14.66 -5.06 -2.97
N PRO A 41 -14.29 -3.79 -2.81
CA PRO A 41 -14.65 -2.76 -3.78
C PRO A 41 -13.90 -2.98 -5.09
N ILE A 42 -14.63 -2.77 -6.21
CA ILE A 42 -14.08 -2.84 -7.56
C ILE A 42 -13.99 -1.41 -8.10
N MET A 43 -12.81 -1.06 -8.58
CA MET A 43 -12.54 0.22 -9.22
C MET A 43 -12.00 -0.01 -10.63
N TYR A 44 -12.25 0.93 -11.50
CA TYR A 44 -11.88 0.84 -12.90
C TYR A 44 -11.02 2.03 -13.30
N GLY A 45 -10.17 1.87 -14.31
CA GLY A 45 -9.42 3.04 -14.71
C GLY A 45 -8.47 2.87 -15.89
N ILE A 46 -7.84 4.01 -16.20
CA ILE A 46 -6.81 4.15 -17.22
C ILE A 46 -5.59 4.76 -16.53
N ALA A 47 -4.80 3.93 -15.85
CA ALA A 47 -3.70 4.37 -15.01
C ALA A 47 -2.69 5.27 -15.74
N ARG A 48 -2.44 5.03 -17.04
CA ARG A 48 -1.56 5.87 -17.86
C ARG A 48 -2.05 7.33 -17.95
N GLN A 49 -3.34 7.56 -17.79
CA GLN A 49 -3.97 8.88 -17.85
C GLN A 49 -4.32 9.43 -16.46
N GLY A 50 -4.03 8.66 -15.40
CA GLY A 50 -4.35 9.02 -14.03
C GLY A 50 -5.87 9.04 -13.76
N ILE A 51 -6.63 8.16 -14.44
CA ILE A 51 -8.09 8.09 -14.32
C ILE A 51 -8.48 6.89 -13.47
N ALA A 52 -9.32 7.11 -12.47
CA ALA A 52 -9.99 6.09 -11.69
C ALA A 52 -11.48 6.44 -11.51
N VAL A 53 -12.35 5.44 -11.68
CA VAL A 53 -13.81 5.56 -11.55
C VAL A 53 -14.40 4.36 -10.84
N SER A 54 -15.56 4.51 -10.24
CA SER A 54 -16.30 3.42 -9.60
C SER A 54 -17.18 2.65 -10.59
N ASP A 55 -17.56 3.28 -11.69
CA ASP A 55 -18.38 2.68 -12.75
C ASP A 55 -17.69 2.86 -14.11
N PRO A 56 -17.41 1.79 -14.86
CA PRO A 56 -16.77 1.89 -16.17
C PRO A 56 -17.60 2.66 -17.18
N SER A 57 -18.93 2.76 -17.00
CA SER A 57 -19.79 3.56 -17.88
C SER A 57 -19.49 5.07 -17.84
N GLU A 58 -18.90 5.56 -16.74
CA GLU A 58 -18.51 6.96 -16.60
C GLU A 58 -17.47 7.39 -17.63
N VAL A 59 -16.65 6.46 -18.10
CA VAL A 59 -15.60 6.69 -19.10
C VAL A 59 -15.96 6.21 -20.50
N ALA A 60 -17.10 5.55 -20.67
CA ALA A 60 -17.54 5.04 -21.97
C ALA A 60 -17.66 6.16 -23.04
N ASP A 61 -18.10 7.35 -22.63
CA ASP A 61 -18.22 8.52 -23.50
C ASP A 61 -16.87 9.18 -23.84
N ILE A 62 -15.79 8.76 -23.17
CA ILE A 62 -14.43 9.28 -23.38
C ILE A 62 -13.69 8.45 -24.42
N MET A 63 -14.09 7.19 -24.59
CA MET A 63 -13.46 6.27 -25.53
C MET A 63 -13.84 6.61 -26.96
N VAL A 64 -12.85 6.98 -27.76
CA VAL A 64 -13.01 7.19 -29.18
C VAL A 64 -12.66 5.91 -29.92
N ASP A 65 -13.45 5.55 -30.90
CA ASP A 65 -13.43 4.29 -31.64
C ASP A 65 -12.14 4.00 -32.47
N ASP A 66 -11.18 4.95 -32.47
CA ASP A 66 -9.93 4.87 -33.24
C ASP A 66 -8.71 4.40 -32.42
N GLY A 67 -8.91 4.03 -31.16
CA GLY A 67 -7.84 3.58 -30.26
C GLY A 67 -6.96 4.72 -29.72
N THR A 68 -7.29 5.97 -30.00
CA THR A 68 -6.71 7.14 -29.36
C THR A 68 -7.71 7.73 -28.37
N THR A 69 -7.38 7.68 -27.09
CA THR A 69 -8.22 8.25 -26.04
C THR A 69 -8.14 9.77 -26.13
N LYS A 70 -9.17 10.41 -26.66
CA LYS A 70 -9.35 11.86 -26.56
C LYS A 70 -10.26 12.10 -25.38
N ILE A 71 -9.70 12.62 -24.29
CA ILE A 71 -10.48 13.05 -23.13
C ILE A 71 -11.42 14.17 -23.60
N LYS A 72 -12.68 13.83 -23.85
CA LYS A 72 -13.73 14.83 -23.91
C LYS A 72 -14.01 15.29 -22.50
N LYS A 73 -14.17 16.60 -22.29
CA LYS A 73 -14.57 17.16 -20.99
C LYS A 73 -15.77 16.39 -20.46
N SER A 74 -15.68 15.98 -19.18
CA SER A 74 -16.76 15.30 -18.49
C SER A 74 -18.11 15.93 -18.80
N PRO A 75 -19.14 15.15 -19.15
CA PRO A 75 -20.50 15.66 -19.37
C PRO A 75 -21.09 16.37 -18.15
N LYS A 76 -20.57 16.10 -16.95
CA LYS A 76 -21.05 16.65 -15.68
C LYS A 76 -20.38 17.95 -15.24
N GLY A 77 -19.50 18.54 -16.06
CA GLY A 77 -18.89 19.86 -15.75
C GLY A 77 -17.94 19.87 -14.56
N PHE A 78 -17.68 18.73 -13.93
CA PHE A 78 -16.66 18.57 -12.91
C PHE A 78 -15.33 18.27 -13.58
N GLY A 79 -14.30 18.92 -13.08
CA GLY A 79 -12.95 18.91 -13.59
C GLY A 79 -12.43 17.53 -13.98
N GLU A 80 -11.30 17.55 -14.60
CA GLU A 80 -10.61 16.39 -15.18
C GLU A 80 -10.75 15.13 -14.33
N PHE A 81 -11.09 14.00 -14.96
CA PHE A 81 -10.97 12.69 -14.31
C PHE A 81 -9.57 12.56 -13.72
N ASN A 82 -9.49 12.09 -12.51
CA ASN A 82 -8.25 11.94 -11.78
C ASN A 82 -8.21 10.60 -10.99
N ILE A 83 -7.18 10.40 -10.20
CA ILE A 83 -7.00 9.20 -9.41
C ILE A 83 -7.63 9.32 -7.99
N GLU A 84 -8.15 10.48 -7.61
CA GLU A 84 -8.73 10.71 -6.27
C GLU A 84 -9.77 9.66 -5.88
N PRO A 85 -10.72 9.22 -6.75
CA PRO A 85 -11.69 8.21 -6.36
C PRO A 85 -11.05 6.89 -5.86
N LEU A 86 -9.90 6.49 -6.42
CA LEU A 86 -9.17 5.33 -5.93
C LEU A 86 -8.51 5.61 -4.58
N LEU A 87 -7.93 6.81 -4.40
CA LEU A 87 -7.31 7.18 -3.13
C LEU A 87 -8.34 7.29 -2.01
N ASP A 88 -9.50 7.88 -2.30
CA ASP A 88 -10.63 7.95 -1.37
C ASP A 88 -11.10 6.54 -0.98
N LYS A 89 -11.22 5.64 -1.95
CA LYS A 89 -11.61 4.26 -1.69
C LYS A 89 -10.58 3.51 -0.84
N ILE A 90 -9.28 3.75 -1.03
CA ILE A 90 -8.23 3.19 -0.18
C ILE A 90 -8.36 3.69 1.26
N VAL A 91 -8.58 5.00 1.45
CA VAL A 91 -8.73 5.59 2.79
C VAL A 91 -10.01 5.08 3.49
N GLU A 92 -11.10 4.88 2.74
CA GLU A 92 -12.36 4.37 3.26
C GLU A 92 -12.29 2.88 3.64
N HIS A 93 -11.64 2.06 2.81
CA HIS A 93 -11.70 0.59 2.91
C HIS A 93 -10.54 -0.02 3.69
N CYS A 94 -9.38 0.63 3.73
CA CYS A 94 -8.23 0.09 4.44
C CYS A 94 -8.19 0.59 5.88
N ASP A 95 -8.12 -0.35 6.82
CA ASP A 95 -7.96 -0.01 8.23
C ASP A 95 -6.63 0.69 8.50
N THR A 96 -6.65 1.65 9.40
CA THR A 96 -5.43 2.26 9.92
C THR A 96 -4.74 1.32 10.89
N TYR A 97 -3.41 1.40 10.95
CA TYR A 97 -2.65 0.66 11.95
C TYR A 97 -3.05 1.13 13.35
N PRO A 98 -3.30 0.23 14.33
CA PRO A 98 -3.70 0.63 15.68
C PRO A 98 -2.64 1.53 16.32
N ASP A 99 -3.08 2.59 17.00
CA ASP A 99 -2.18 3.49 17.73
C ASP A 99 -1.75 2.84 19.06
N LEU A 100 -0.56 2.27 19.05
CA LEU A 100 0.07 1.61 20.18
C LEU A 100 1.38 2.32 20.60
N ARG A 101 1.48 3.64 20.39
CA ARG A 101 2.69 4.44 20.66
C ARG A 101 3.11 4.44 22.12
N ASP A 102 2.16 4.36 23.04
CA ASP A 102 2.39 4.39 24.49
C ASP A 102 2.77 3.01 25.06
N GLU A 103 2.71 1.96 24.25
CA GLU A 103 3.10 0.60 24.65
C GLU A 103 4.62 0.43 24.64
N PRO A 104 5.14 -0.60 25.34
CA PRO A 104 6.56 -0.96 25.25
C PRO A 104 6.99 -1.25 23.81
N LEU A 105 8.19 -0.76 23.43
CA LEU A 105 8.74 -0.92 22.10
C LEU A 105 8.79 -2.40 21.67
N GLN A 106 8.24 -2.66 20.50
CA GLN A 106 8.41 -3.91 19.78
C GLN A 106 8.67 -3.62 18.30
N LEU A 107 9.88 -3.97 17.86
CA LEU A 107 10.30 -3.90 16.46
C LEU A 107 10.55 -5.30 15.95
N GLN A 108 9.90 -5.68 14.87
CA GLN A 108 10.12 -6.95 14.19
C GLN A 108 10.98 -6.72 12.94
N ILE A 109 12.23 -7.24 12.99
CA ILE A 109 13.11 -7.23 11.82
C ILE A 109 12.66 -8.34 10.87
N SER A 110 12.30 -7.98 9.66
CA SER A 110 11.85 -8.89 8.60
C SER A 110 12.87 -9.08 7.49
N SER A 111 13.80 -8.12 7.33
CA SER A 111 14.81 -8.16 6.28
C SER A 111 16.14 -7.60 6.77
N LEU A 112 17.22 -8.08 6.19
CA LEU A 112 18.57 -7.58 6.43
C LEU A 112 19.13 -6.95 5.17
N ALA A 113 19.83 -5.84 5.33
CA ALA A 113 20.55 -5.17 4.27
C ALA A 113 22.00 -4.90 4.70
N TYR A 114 22.81 -4.46 3.79
CA TYR A 114 24.19 -4.05 4.05
C TYR A 114 24.47 -2.73 3.33
N ASP A 115 25.15 -1.86 4.03
CA ASP A 115 25.59 -0.57 3.50
C ASP A 115 27.11 -0.48 3.73
N ASP A 116 27.88 -0.09 2.72
CA ASP A 116 29.34 -0.09 2.78
C ASP A 116 29.94 0.85 3.84
N TYR A 117 29.16 1.86 4.27
CA TYR A 117 29.59 2.85 5.27
C TYR A 117 29.05 2.58 6.66
N ILE A 118 27.82 2.09 6.76
CA ILE A 118 27.10 1.90 8.03
C ILE A 118 27.22 0.44 8.49
N GLY A 119 27.38 -0.50 7.58
CA GLY A 119 27.46 -1.92 7.86
C GLY A 119 26.13 -2.65 7.73
N ARG A 120 25.86 -3.58 8.66
CA ARG A 120 24.63 -4.37 8.65
C ARG A 120 23.44 -3.53 9.11
N LEU A 121 22.36 -3.64 8.37
CA LEU A 121 21.11 -2.93 8.62
C LEU A 121 19.97 -3.93 8.80
N GLY A 122 19.12 -3.69 9.79
CA GLY A 122 17.88 -4.40 10.00
C GLY A 122 16.70 -3.56 9.51
N ILE A 123 15.86 -4.13 8.65
CA ILE A 123 14.65 -3.49 8.16
C ILE A 123 13.45 -4.17 8.78
N GLY A 124 12.55 -3.40 9.38
CA GLY A 124 11.39 -3.97 10.04
C GLY A 124 10.31 -2.94 10.36
N ARG A 125 9.19 -3.43 10.89
CA ARG A 125 8.07 -2.62 11.33
C ARG A 125 8.07 -2.48 12.84
N ILE A 126 7.87 -1.26 13.33
CA ILE A 126 7.55 -1.03 14.73
C ILE A 126 6.08 -1.44 14.95
N THR A 127 5.86 -2.50 15.69
CA THR A 127 4.51 -3.00 15.98
C THR A 127 3.90 -2.36 17.22
N ARG A 128 4.72 -1.87 18.14
CA ARG A 128 4.30 -1.12 19.33
C ARG A 128 5.39 -0.18 19.79
N GLY A 129 4.99 0.86 20.51
CA GLY A 129 5.90 1.82 21.12
C GLY A 129 6.55 2.78 20.13
N THR A 130 7.57 3.44 20.61
CA THR A 130 8.37 4.42 19.88
C THR A 130 9.84 4.05 19.94
N LEU A 131 10.53 4.08 18.81
CA LEU A 131 11.96 3.81 18.71
C LEU A 131 12.73 5.12 18.57
N LYS A 132 13.75 5.32 19.41
CA LYS A 132 14.60 6.52 19.35
C LYS A 132 16.03 6.17 18.93
N ALA A 133 16.68 7.10 18.26
CA ALA A 133 18.11 7.02 18.01
C ALA A 133 18.88 6.97 19.34
N ALA A 134 19.99 6.25 19.37
CA ALA A 134 20.82 6.01 20.54
C ALA A 134 20.15 5.23 21.70
N GLN A 135 18.93 4.70 21.53
CA GLN A 135 18.21 3.91 22.51
C GLN A 135 18.88 2.55 22.75
N GLN A 136 18.89 2.10 24.00
CA GLN A 136 19.23 0.72 24.33
C GLN A 136 17.99 -0.16 24.19
N VAL A 137 18.14 -1.29 23.53
CA VAL A 137 17.07 -2.25 23.28
C VAL A 137 17.52 -3.67 23.61
N ALA A 138 16.58 -4.51 24.00
CA ALA A 138 16.81 -5.95 24.10
C ALA A 138 16.52 -6.60 22.74
N VAL A 139 17.53 -7.22 22.15
CA VAL A 139 17.38 -8.01 20.92
C VAL A 139 17.04 -9.44 21.30
N MET A 140 15.88 -9.91 20.86
CA MET A 140 15.43 -11.27 21.08
C MET A 140 15.69 -12.10 19.83
N LYS A 141 16.45 -13.18 19.98
CA LYS A 141 16.71 -14.15 18.93
C LYS A 141 16.24 -15.49 19.47
N ASP A 142 15.17 -16.01 18.91
CA ASP A 142 14.44 -17.16 19.45
C ASP A 142 13.85 -16.92 20.86
N LYS A 143 13.21 -17.92 21.43
CA LYS A 143 12.48 -17.79 22.70
C LYS A 143 13.40 -17.65 23.96
N GLU A 144 14.71 -17.86 23.83
CA GLU A 144 15.58 -18.07 25.00
C GLU A 144 16.76 -17.09 25.11
N ALA A 145 17.17 -16.37 24.07
CA ALA A 145 18.36 -15.51 24.15
C ALA A 145 18.02 -14.05 23.85
N SER A 146 18.08 -13.22 24.88
CA SER A 146 18.08 -11.76 24.71
C SER A 146 19.47 -11.20 25.01
N TYR A 147 19.91 -10.23 24.21
CA TYR A 147 21.10 -9.43 24.50
C TYR A 147 20.79 -7.95 24.32
N ASN A 148 21.49 -7.11 25.06
CA ASN A 148 21.32 -5.68 24.95
C ASN A 148 22.13 -5.16 23.75
N ALA A 149 21.50 -4.33 22.95
CA ALA A 149 22.12 -3.61 21.86
C ALA A 149 21.75 -2.13 21.91
N LYS A 150 22.54 -1.30 21.26
CA LYS A 150 22.25 0.11 21.11
C LYS A 150 21.89 0.38 19.65
N ILE A 151 20.76 1.03 19.44
CA ILE A 151 20.39 1.56 18.14
C ILE A 151 21.25 2.79 17.86
N ASN A 152 22.09 2.74 16.84
CA ASN A 152 22.95 3.88 16.52
C ASN A 152 22.17 4.97 15.82
N GLN A 153 21.43 4.61 14.79
CA GLN A 153 20.63 5.52 13.97
C GLN A 153 19.31 4.84 13.60
N VAL A 154 18.29 5.65 13.37
CA VAL A 154 16.99 5.24 12.86
C VAL A 154 16.76 5.93 11.53
N PHE A 155 16.39 5.17 10.53
CA PHE A 155 16.04 5.71 9.22
C PHE A 155 14.64 5.30 8.84
N VAL A 156 13.94 6.18 8.13
CA VAL A 156 12.66 5.93 7.47
C VAL A 156 12.80 6.19 5.98
N TYR A 157 11.94 5.58 5.18
CA TYR A 157 11.85 5.88 3.76
C TYR A 157 10.83 6.98 3.50
N ARG A 158 11.24 8.01 2.75
CA ARG A 158 10.32 8.99 2.15
C ARG A 158 10.46 8.90 0.64
N GLY A 159 9.46 8.30 0.00
CA GLY A 159 9.58 7.86 -1.39
C GLY A 159 10.72 6.83 -1.53
N LEU A 160 11.69 7.10 -2.37
CA LEU A 160 12.85 6.21 -2.60
C LEU A 160 14.07 6.58 -1.74
N GLN A 161 14.00 7.65 -0.95
CA GLN A 161 15.14 8.13 -0.17
C GLN A 161 15.05 7.66 1.28
N ARG A 162 16.18 7.19 1.80
CA ARG A 162 16.37 6.86 3.20
C ARG A 162 16.77 8.14 3.96
N MET A 163 15.97 8.52 4.95
CA MET A 163 16.19 9.70 5.77
C MET A 163 16.41 9.30 7.23
N SER A 164 17.44 9.89 7.86
CA SER A 164 17.67 9.75 9.29
C SER A 164 16.62 10.53 10.06
N VAL A 165 16.10 9.93 11.13
CA VAL A 165 15.13 10.54 12.05
C VAL A 165 15.57 10.30 13.50
N ASP A 166 15.17 11.19 14.40
CA ASP A 166 15.46 11.06 15.80
C ASP A 166 14.59 10.01 16.48
N GLU A 167 13.34 9.86 16.00
CA GLU A 167 12.40 8.87 16.49
C GLU A 167 11.45 8.39 15.38
N ALA A 168 10.91 7.19 15.57
CA ALA A 168 9.89 6.57 14.72
C ALA A 168 8.87 5.83 15.60
N GLU A 169 7.62 5.77 15.15
CA GLU A 169 6.48 5.33 15.95
C GLU A 169 5.91 4.00 15.46
N CYS A 170 5.01 3.42 16.25
CA CYS A 170 4.30 2.20 15.84
C CYS A 170 3.59 2.38 14.51
N GLY A 171 3.67 1.36 13.65
CA GLY A 171 3.21 1.41 12.26
C GLY A 171 4.33 1.71 11.25
N ASP A 172 5.37 2.44 11.65
CA ASP A 172 6.48 2.81 10.77
C ASP A 172 7.34 1.60 10.36
N ILE A 173 7.81 1.64 9.11
CA ILE A 173 8.87 0.75 8.63
C ILE A 173 10.19 1.49 8.74
N VAL A 174 11.08 0.94 9.55
CA VAL A 174 12.37 1.56 9.88
C VAL A 174 13.55 0.71 9.42
N VAL A 175 14.69 1.39 9.27
CA VAL A 175 16.00 0.77 9.08
C VAL A 175 16.87 1.15 10.28
N VAL A 176 17.46 0.15 10.93
CA VAL A 176 18.32 0.30 12.10
C VAL A 176 19.64 -0.42 11.93
#